data_dca154c96254b5ae333fec0e49126e79
#
_entry.id   dca154c96254b5ae333fec0e49126e79
#
_cell.length_a   1.000
_cell.length_b   1.000
_cell.length_c   1.000
_cell.angle_alpha   90.00
_cell.angle_beta   90.00
_cell.angle_gamma   90.00
#
_symmetry.space_group_name_H-M   'P 1'
#
loop_
_entity.id
_entity.type
_entity.pdbx_description
1 polymer ?
#
loop_
_entity_poly.entity_id
_entity_poly.type
_entity_poly.pdbx_seq_one_letter_code
_entity_poly.pdbx_strand_id
1 'polypeptide(L)'
;MNNTRRIRMLIGAMIVAAAGTAAYAGVASHALHPYLALAVLVLASITSRMKVKLPGVNGNMSVNLPFLLTAVVNLSAVEAIIVTCISTAVQCWPRKNAKLNLQQMSFNLSMMSFASCLASLVFHAQWLRALPWSSSTLALVVATGSLFLGQTAPVATIVAASEGRNAWPIWRNLTQLSFPYYVVGAGVTSMVQAVSSHLGWELALAVFPVMYGIHRSYQLYFSRMAETPRQEVLVRAAGA
;
A
#
# COMPACT_ATOMS: atom_id res chain seq x y z
N MET A 1 3.36 12.95 28.30
CA MET A 1 4.11 11.79 27.77
C MET A 1 4.91 12.27 26.58
N ASN A 2 6.23 12.04 26.57
CA ASN A 2 7.13 12.59 25.55
C ASN A 2 6.79 12.00 24.15
N ASN A 3 6.70 12.80 23.10
CA ASN A 3 6.36 12.37 21.73
C ASN A 3 7.21 11.18 21.27
N THR A 4 8.49 11.18 21.60
CA THR A 4 9.42 10.08 21.28
C THR A 4 8.99 8.73 21.91
N ARG A 5 8.49 8.75 23.16
CA ARG A 5 7.99 7.53 23.82
C ARG A 5 6.73 7.00 23.15
N ARG A 6 5.81 7.88 22.76
CA ARG A 6 4.58 7.49 22.02
C ARG A 6 4.92 6.85 20.68
N ILE A 7 5.82 7.44 19.91
CA ILE A 7 6.27 6.89 18.62
C ILE A 7 6.88 5.50 18.80
N ARG A 8 7.77 5.31 19.78
CA ARG A 8 8.38 3.99 20.04
C ARG A 8 7.37 2.94 20.45
N MET A 9 6.36 3.32 21.26
CA MET A 9 5.27 2.42 21.64
C MET A 9 4.43 2.01 20.44
N LEU A 10 4.07 2.94 19.54
CA LEU A 10 3.32 2.64 18.33
C LEU A 10 4.09 1.70 17.40
N ILE A 11 5.39 1.93 17.21
CA ILE A 11 6.24 1.05 16.41
C ILE A 11 6.32 -0.34 17.04
N GLY A 12 6.52 -0.41 18.36
CA GLY A 12 6.54 -1.68 19.09
C GLY A 12 5.23 -2.45 18.95
N ALA A 13 4.08 -1.77 19.10
CA ALA A 13 2.76 -2.37 18.90
C ALA A 13 2.58 -2.91 17.47
N MET A 14 3.02 -2.15 16.45
CA MET A 14 2.97 -2.62 15.06
C MET A 14 3.87 -3.82 14.80
N ILE A 15 5.06 -3.87 15.39
CA ILE A 15 5.96 -5.03 15.28
C ILE A 15 5.32 -6.27 15.90
N VAL A 16 4.72 -6.14 17.08
CA VAL A 16 4.03 -7.25 17.76
C VAL A 16 2.83 -7.73 16.94
N ALA A 17 2.01 -6.81 16.42
CA ALA A 17 0.88 -7.14 15.56
C ALA A 17 1.34 -7.86 14.27
N ALA A 18 2.39 -7.36 13.63
CA ALA A 18 2.98 -7.98 12.44
C ALA A 18 3.54 -9.37 12.73
N ALA A 19 4.26 -9.54 13.83
CA ALA A 19 4.81 -10.84 14.23
C ALA A 19 3.68 -11.84 14.54
N GLY A 20 2.64 -11.43 15.25
CA GLY A 20 1.47 -12.27 15.54
C GLY A 20 0.74 -12.72 14.29
N THR A 21 0.48 -11.80 13.35
CA THR A 21 -0.18 -12.13 12.08
C THR A 21 0.70 -12.98 11.18
N ALA A 22 2.02 -12.73 11.13
CA ALA A 22 2.95 -13.55 10.37
C ALA A 22 3.07 -14.99 10.93
N ALA A 23 3.10 -15.14 12.26
CA ALA A 23 3.08 -16.46 12.90
C ALA A 23 1.79 -17.22 12.58
N TYR A 24 0.63 -16.54 12.67
CA TYR A 24 -0.65 -17.14 12.29
C TYR A 24 -0.67 -17.54 10.81
N ALA A 25 -0.18 -16.67 9.92
CA ALA A 25 -0.08 -16.97 8.49
C ALA A 25 0.81 -18.20 8.23
N GLY A 26 1.92 -18.36 8.97
CA GLY A 26 2.81 -19.51 8.86
C GLY A 26 2.14 -20.83 9.19
N VAL A 27 1.22 -20.82 10.17
CA VAL A 27 0.43 -22.01 10.53
C VAL A 27 -0.71 -22.27 9.55
N ALA A 28 -1.36 -21.20 9.07
CA ALA A 28 -2.53 -21.28 8.20
C ALA A 28 -2.20 -21.43 6.71
N SER A 29 -0.93 -21.23 6.31
CA SER A 29 -0.52 -21.30 4.91
C SER A 29 -0.48 -22.73 4.38
N HIS A 30 -1.06 -22.92 3.20
CA HIS A 30 -1.15 -24.23 2.55
C HIS A 30 -0.21 -24.26 1.31
N ALA A 31 -0.67 -24.26 0.11
CA ALA A 31 0.17 -24.37 -1.08
C ALA A 31 1.05 -23.12 -1.33
N LEU A 32 2.31 -23.34 -1.70
CA LEU A 32 3.26 -22.29 -2.11
C LEU A 32 3.35 -22.25 -3.63
N HIS A 33 3.41 -21.02 -4.19
CA HIS A 33 3.57 -20.76 -5.62
C HIS A 33 4.84 -19.94 -5.91
N PRO A 34 6.05 -20.53 -5.74
CA PRO A 34 7.32 -19.78 -5.72
C PRO A 34 7.61 -19.03 -7.02
N TYR A 35 7.26 -19.58 -8.17
CA TYR A 35 7.48 -18.90 -9.46
C TYR A 35 6.59 -17.67 -9.62
N LEU A 36 5.31 -17.77 -9.25
CA LEU A 36 4.40 -16.65 -9.28
C LEU A 36 4.79 -15.60 -8.24
N ALA A 37 5.16 -16.05 -7.04
CA ALA A 37 5.65 -15.17 -5.98
C ALA A 37 6.89 -14.38 -6.42
N LEU A 38 7.85 -15.04 -7.09
CA LEU A 38 9.04 -14.38 -7.63
C LEU A 38 8.68 -13.35 -8.71
N ALA A 39 7.81 -13.71 -9.67
CA ALA A 39 7.38 -12.79 -10.71
C ALA A 39 6.69 -11.55 -10.13
N VAL A 40 5.73 -11.74 -9.21
CA VAL A 40 5.03 -10.64 -8.54
C VAL A 40 5.98 -9.81 -7.70
N LEU A 41 6.94 -10.44 -7.01
CA LEU A 41 7.96 -9.75 -6.21
C LEU A 41 8.83 -8.82 -7.08
N VAL A 42 9.29 -9.29 -8.22
CA VAL A 42 10.10 -8.48 -9.14
C VAL A 42 9.30 -7.27 -9.62
N LEU A 43 8.06 -7.47 -10.09
CA LEU A 43 7.20 -6.40 -10.57
C LEU A 43 6.83 -5.41 -9.44
N ALA A 44 6.47 -5.90 -8.26
CA ALA A 44 6.21 -5.07 -7.09
C ALA A 44 7.44 -4.26 -6.67
N SER A 45 8.64 -4.84 -6.73
CA SER A 45 9.88 -4.17 -6.36
C SER A 45 10.26 -3.07 -7.35
N ILE A 46 10.12 -3.32 -8.66
CA ILE A 46 10.37 -2.31 -9.70
C ILE A 46 9.40 -1.13 -9.53
N THR A 47 8.10 -1.42 -9.41
CA THR A 47 7.06 -0.39 -9.28
C THR A 47 7.08 0.33 -7.93
N SER A 48 7.63 -0.29 -6.87
CA SER A 48 7.82 0.35 -5.57
C SER A 48 8.78 1.57 -5.63
N ARG A 49 9.66 1.61 -6.62
CA ARG A 49 10.57 2.76 -6.86
C ARG A 49 9.89 3.92 -7.60
N MET A 50 8.73 3.69 -8.19
CA MET A 50 7.92 4.70 -8.88
C MET A 50 7.08 5.46 -7.83
N LYS A 51 7.69 6.49 -7.23
CA LYS A 51 7.08 7.27 -6.14
C LYS A 51 6.35 8.49 -6.67
N VAL A 52 5.16 8.74 -6.14
CA VAL A 52 4.38 9.96 -6.34
C VAL A 52 4.31 10.70 -5.01
N LYS A 53 4.67 11.99 -5.00
CA LYS A 53 4.56 12.84 -3.81
C LYS A 53 3.09 13.24 -3.60
N LEU A 54 2.61 13.09 -2.38
CA LEU A 54 1.28 13.54 -1.99
C LEU A 54 1.33 15.03 -1.60
N PRO A 55 0.47 15.89 -2.16
CA PRO A 55 0.42 17.30 -1.76
C PRO A 55 -0.09 17.43 -0.32
N GLY A 56 0.53 18.34 0.45
CA GLY A 56 0.10 18.65 1.83
C GLY A 56 0.42 17.58 2.88
N VAL A 57 1.06 16.48 2.52
CA VAL A 57 1.50 15.42 3.43
C VAL A 57 2.97 15.09 3.18
N ASN A 58 3.77 14.98 4.25
CA ASN A 58 5.15 14.52 4.16
C ASN A 58 5.21 13.00 3.89
N GLY A 59 4.64 12.57 2.76
CA GLY A 59 4.56 11.16 2.37
C GLY A 59 4.71 10.96 0.87
N ASN A 60 5.22 9.79 0.50
CA ASN A 60 5.28 9.36 -0.88
C ASN A 60 4.44 8.09 -1.03
N MET A 61 3.65 8.03 -2.09
CA MET A 61 2.91 6.84 -2.49
C MET A 61 3.65 6.12 -3.61
N SER A 62 3.76 4.81 -3.57
CA SER A 62 4.35 4.01 -4.65
C SER A 62 3.26 3.33 -5.47
N VAL A 63 3.56 3.05 -6.74
CA VAL A 63 2.58 2.55 -7.72
C VAL A 63 2.55 1.00 -7.76
N ASN A 64 2.87 0.34 -6.66
CA ASN A 64 2.97 -1.12 -6.56
C ASN A 64 1.69 -1.84 -6.08
N LEU A 65 0.64 -1.10 -5.74
CA LEU A 65 -0.59 -1.65 -5.14
C LEU A 65 -1.23 -2.80 -5.93
N PRO A 66 -1.40 -2.76 -7.27
CA PRO A 66 -1.99 -3.89 -7.99
C PRO A 66 -1.19 -5.17 -7.85
N PHE A 67 0.15 -5.09 -7.79
CA PHE A 67 1.00 -6.26 -7.57
C PHE A 67 0.90 -6.79 -6.14
N LEU A 68 0.73 -5.91 -5.15
CA LEU A 68 0.47 -6.32 -3.77
C LEU A 68 -0.90 -6.99 -3.65
N LEU A 69 -1.93 -6.44 -4.30
CA LEU A 69 -3.26 -7.08 -4.34
C LEU A 69 -3.22 -8.41 -5.10
N THR A 70 -2.45 -8.50 -6.20
CA THR A 70 -2.23 -9.77 -6.90
C THR A 70 -1.57 -10.80 -5.99
N ALA A 71 -0.59 -10.40 -5.16
CA ALA A 71 -0.01 -11.28 -4.16
C ALA A 71 -1.04 -11.73 -3.11
N VAL A 72 -1.84 -10.80 -2.58
CA VAL A 72 -2.91 -11.08 -1.59
C VAL A 72 -3.91 -12.10 -2.12
N VAL A 73 -4.24 -12.02 -3.40
CA VAL A 73 -5.29 -12.82 -4.03
C VAL A 73 -4.80 -14.20 -4.48
N ASN A 74 -3.61 -14.28 -5.07
CA ASN A 74 -3.14 -15.46 -5.78
C ASN A 74 -2.06 -16.26 -5.02
N LEU A 75 -1.51 -15.69 -3.94
CA LEU A 75 -0.44 -16.32 -3.17
C LEU A 75 -0.92 -16.68 -1.76
N SER A 76 -0.19 -17.55 -1.11
CA SER A 76 -0.39 -17.81 0.33
C SER A 76 -0.13 -16.54 1.16
N ALA A 77 -0.71 -16.48 2.36
CA ALA A 77 -0.52 -15.32 3.25
C ALA A 77 0.97 -15.07 3.56
N VAL A 78 1.78 -16.13 3.70
CA VAL A 78 3.23 -16.02 3.93
C VAL A 78 3.93 -15.41 2.71
N GLU A 79 3.64 -15.90 1.50
CA GLU A 79 4.22 -15.37 0.27
C GLU A 79 3.81 -13.90 0.06
N ALA A 80 2.55 -13.57 0.31
CA ALA A 80 2.05 -12.18 0.24
C ALA A 80 2.80 -11.26 1.22
N ILE A 81 3.06 -11.71 2.45
CA ILE A 81 3.88 -10.98 3.42
C ILE A 81 5.30 -10.79 2.90
N ILE A 82 5.94 -11.84 2.37
CA ILE A 82 7.32 -11.79 1.85
C ILE A 82 7.40 -10.78 0.70
N VAL A 83 6.50 -10.88 -0.29
CA VAL A 83 6.44 -9.95 -1.43
C VAL A 83 6.27 -8.51 -0.94
N THR A 84 5.35 -8.30 -0.01
CA THR A 84 5.02 -6.98 0.51
C THR A 84 6.19 -6.39 1.33
N CYS A 85 6.82 -7.18 2.19
CA CYS A 85 7.96 -6.74 2.99
C CYS A 85 9.17 -6.41 2.12
N ILE A 86 9.54 -7.27 1.17
CA ILE A 86 10.71 -7.03 0.31
C ILE A 86 10.47 -5.80 -0.59
N SER A 87 9.29 -5.68 -1.21
CA SER A 87 8.96 -4.50 -2.03
C SER A 87 8.94 -3.21 -1.21
N THR A 88 8.48 -3.27 0.05
CA THR A 88 8.53 -2.14 0.99
C THR A 88 9.96 -1.79 1.42
N ALA A 89 10.81 -2.78 1.65
CA ALA A 89 12.23 -2.56 1.93
C ALA A 89 12.92 -1.85 0.74
N VAL A 90 12.65 -2.31 -0.49
CA VAL A 90 13.13 -1.65 -1.72
C VAL A 90 12.59 -0.22 -1.83
N GLN A 91 11.32 0.02 -1.47
CA GLN A 91 10.71 1.35 -1.44
C GLN A 91 11.39 2.28 -0.42
N CYS A 92 11.71 1.77 0.76
CA CYS A 92 12.34 2.52 1.84
C CYS A 92 13.84 2.75 1.60
N TRP A 93 14.46 2.02 0.66
CA TRP A 93 15.88 2.16 0.39
C TRP A 93 16.23 3.58 -0.05
N PRO A 94 17.23 4.22 0.58
CA PRO A 94 17.57 5.60 0.31
C PRO A 94 18.03 5.80 -1.13
N ARG A 95 17.64 6.92 -1.73
CA ARG A 95 18.24 7.40 -2.97
C ARG A 95 19.47 8.23 -2.61
N LYS A 96 20.41 8.36 -3.57
CA LYS A 96 21.73 9.07 -3.48
C LYS A 96 21.84 10.01 -2.26
N ASN A 97 22.82 9.76 -1.39
CA ASN A 97 23.22 10.58 -0.24
C ASN A 97 22.21 10.74 0.93
N ALA A 98 21.06 10.06 0.89
CA ALA A 98 20.13 10.04 2.02
C ALA A 98 20.51 8.93 3.03
N LYS A 99 20.43 9.20 4.33
CA LYS A 99 20.65 8.19 5.37
C LYS A 99 19.42 7.29 5.50
N LEU A 100 19.65 5.97 5.68
CA LEU A 100 18.59 5.02 5.96
C LEU A 100 17.99 5.31 7.35
N ASN A 101 16.70 5.58 7.40
CA ASN A 101 15.97 5.71 8.66
C ASN A 101 15.40 4.34 9.07
N LEU A 102 16.14 3.61 9.91
CA LEU A 102 15.76 2.28 10.38
C LEU A 102 14.42 2.29 11.13
N GLN A 103 14.13 3.34 11.89
CA GLN A 103 12.88 3.45 12.63
C GLN A 103 11.67 3.55 11.69
N GLN A 104 11.77 4.36 10.64
CA GLN A 104 10.75 4.48 9.61
C GLN A 104 10.62 3.18 8.80
N MET A 105 11.73 2.55 8.49
CA MET A 105 11.75 1.28 7.76
C MET A 105 11.07 0.16 8.56
N SER A 106 11.41 0.02 9.85
CA SER A 106 10.80 -0.99 10.74
C SER A 106 9.29 -0.79 10.85
N PHE A 107 8.85 0.46 11.02
CA PHE A 107 7.42 0.78 11.05
C PHE A 107 6.72 0.40 9.74
N ASN A 108 7.27 0.81 8.60
CA ASN A 108 6.67 0.53 7.29
C ASN A 108 6.62 -0.97 6.99
N LEU A 109 7.68 -1.72 7.31
CA LEU A 109 7.70 -3.18 7.13
C LEU A 109 6.65 -3.86 8.00
N SER A 110 6.57 -3.51 9.28
CA SER A 110 5.59 -4.09 10.21
C SER A 110 4.16 -3.75 9.79
N MET A 111 3.90 -2.51 9.42
CA MET A 111 2.60 -2.06 8.95
C MET A 111 2.18 -2.81 7.68
N MET A 112 3.08 -2.95 6.71
CA MET A 112 2.78 -3.61 5.45
C MET A 112 2.62 -5.12 5.62
N SER A 113 3.41 -5.76 6.48
CA SER A 113 3.25 -7.16 6.85
C SER A 113 1.87 -7.40 7.48
N PHE A 114 1.50 -6.60 8.47
CA PHE A 114 0.19 -6.67 9.12
C PHE A 114 -0.95 -6.46 8.11
N ALA A 115 -0.89 -5.39 7.32
CA ALA A 115 -1.96 -5.03 6.38
C ALA A 115 -2.14 -6.08 5.27
N SER A 116 -1.04 -6.62 4.71
CA SER A 116 -1.11 -7.65 3.67
C SER A 116 -1.59 -8.99 4.21
N CYS A 117 -1.17 -9.37 5.43
CA CYS A 117 -1.67 -10.57 6.08
C CYS A 117 -3.17 -10.46 6.34
N LEU A 118 -3.64 -9.35 6.93
CA LEU A 118 -5.06 -9.12 7.18
C LEU A 118 -5.87 -9.17 5.89
N ALA A 119 -5.41 -8.52 4.82
CA ALA A 119 -6.07 -8.54 3.52
C ALA A 119 -6.14 -9.95 2.92
N SER A 120 -5.06 -10.74 3.02
CA SER A 120 -5.03 -12.13 2.55
C SER A 120 -5.98 -13.02 3.34
N LEU A 121 -6.00 -12.89 4.67
CA LEU A 121 -6.93 -13.64 5.53
C LEU A 121 -8.38 -13.29 5.21
N VAL A 122 -8.69 -12.03 4.99
CA VAL A 122 -10.05 -11.58 4.61
C VAL A 122 -10.43 -12.10 3.24
N PHE A 123 -9.54 -12.02 2.23
CA PHE A 123 -9.82 -12.51 0.88
C PHE A 123 -10.11 -14.02 0.86
N HIS A 124 -9.37 -14.81 1.65
CA HIS A 124 -9.51 -16.26 1.72
C HIS A 124 -10.50 -16.74 2.79
N ALA A 125 -11.16 -15.82 3.50
CA ALA A 125 -12.07 -16.16 4.58
C ALA A 125 -13.28 -16.99 4.10
N GLN A 126 -13.49 -18.14 4.70
CA GLN A 126 -14.60 -19.05 4.35
C GLN A 126 -15.97 -18.42 4.57
N TRP A 127 -16.12 -17.63 5.66
CA TRP A 127 -17.37 -16.94 5.96
C TRP A 127 -17.78 -15.95 4.86
N LEU A 128 -16.80 -15.28 4.23
CA LEU A 128 -17.06 -14.35 3.14
C LEU A 128 -17.52 -15.11 1.87
N ARG A 129 -16.94 -16.29 1.63
CA ARG A 129 -17.30 -17.17 0.50
C ARG A 129 -18.64 -17.88 0.69
N ALA A 130 -19.07 -18.05 1.94
CA ALA A 130 -20.34 -18.69 2.27
C ALA A 130 -21.57 -17.79 2.09
N LEU A 131 -21.37 -16.48 1.87
CA LEU A 131 -22.48 -15.55 1.63
C LEU A 131 -23.12 -15.83 0.27
N PRO A 132 -24.49 -15.86 0.17
CA PRO A 132 -25.21 -16.20 -1.07
C PRO A 132 -24.89 -15.26 -2.26
N TRP A 133 -24.46 -14.03 -1.94
CA TRP A 133 -24.12 -12.98 -2.90
C TRP A 133 -22.60 -12.74 -2.97
N SER A 134 -21.79 -13.67 -2.43
CA SER A 134 -20.34 -13.53 -2.48
C SER A 134 -19.83 -13.75 -3.90
N SER A 135 -18.92 -12.89 -4.29
CA SER A 135 -18.15 -12.99 -5.54
C SER A 135 -16.68 -12.76 -5.25
N SER A 136 -15.81 -13.23 -6.13
CA SER A 136 -14.37 -12.91 -6.04
C SER A 136 -14.11 -11.42 -6.05
N THR A 137 -14.95 -10.65 -6.75
CA THR A 137 -14.90 -9.18 -6.79
C THR A 137 -15.22 -8.57 -5.42
N LEU A 138 -16.25 -9.05 -4.72
CA LEU A 138 -16.59 -8.59 -3.38
C LEU A 138 -15.46 -8.91 -2.40
N ALA A 139 -14.92 -10.12 -2.44
CA ALA A 139 -13.78 -10.52 -1.62
C ALA A 139 -12.57 -9.60 -1.86
N LEU A 140 -12.29 -9.25 -3.13
CA LEU A 140 -11.23 -8.32 -3.49
C LEU A 140 -11.50 -6.90 -2.94
N VAL A 141 -12.74 -6.40 -3.01
CA VAL A 141 -13.10 -5.09 -2.48
C VAL A 141 -12.89 -5.04 -0.96
N VAL A 142 -13.35 -6.06 -0.23
CA VAL A 142 -13.19 -6.12 1.23
C VAL A 142 -11.72 -6.28 1.63
N ALA A 143 -10.95 -7.11 0.90
CA ALA A 143 -9.51 -7.25 1.11
C ALA A 143 -8.75 -5.96 0.82
N THR A 144 -9.12 -5.25 -0.27
CA THR A 144 -8.55 -3.94 -0.61
C THR A 144 -8.87 -2.90 0.48
N GLY A 145 -10.10 -2.89 1.00
CA GLY A 145 -10.50 -2.05 2.12
C GLY A 145 -9.70 -2.36 3.40
N SER A 146 -9.46 -3.64 3.68
CA SER A 146 -8.63 -4.08 4.81
C SER A 146 -7.17 -3.63 4.65
N LEU A 147 -6.60 -3.77 3.45
CA LEU A 147 -5.26 -3.29 3.13
C LEU A 147 -5.18 -1.77 3.27
N PHE A 148 -6.17 -1.05 2.76
CA PHE A 148 -6.28 0.41 2.85
C PHE A 148 -6.31 0.90 4.29
N LEU A 149 -7.17 0.34 5.13
CA LEU A 149 -7.28 0.70 6.54
C LEU A 149 -6.02 0.32 7.31
N GLY A 150 -5.48 -0.88 7.05
CA GLY A 150 -4.24 -1.37 7.67
C GLY A 150 -3.01 -0.53 7.35
N GLN A 151 -3.03 0.25 6.28
CA GLN A 151 -1.96 1.19 5.93
C GLN A 151 -2.26 2.61 6.40
N THR A 152 -3.44 3.14 6.11
CA THR A 152 -3.73 4.56 6.34
C THR A 152 -3.92 4.92 7.81
N ALA A 153 -4.55 4.05 8.60
CA ALA A 153 -4.78 4.32 10.02
C ALA A 153 -3.48 4.35 10.85
N PRO A 154 -2.55 3.37 10.73
CA PRO A 154 -1.26 3.45 11.43
C PRO A 154 -0.41 4.64 10.99
N VAL A 155 -0.40 4.97 9.68
CA VAL A 155 0.33 6.14 9.17
C VAL A 155 -0.22 7.43 9.78
N ALA A 156 -1.53 7.62 9.78
CA ALA A 156 -2.14 8.80 10.38
C ALA A 156 -1.83 8.90 11.88
N THR A 157 -1.84 7.77 12.58
CA THR A 157 -1.55 7.72 14.03
C THR A 157 -0.11 8.09 14.33
N ILE A 158 0.86 7.57 13.55
CA ILE A 158 2.28 7.89 13.80
C ILE A 158 2.61 9.33 13.43
N VAL A 159 2.03 9.87 12.35
CA VAL A 159 2.18 11.28 11.96
C VAL A 159 1.58 12.18 13.02
N ALA A 160 0.37 11.88 13.51
CA ALA A 160 -0.27 12.61 14.60
C ALA A 160 0.60 12.63 15.87
N ALA A 161 1.18 11.49 16.24
CA ALA A 161 2.07 11.37 17.39
C ALA A 161 3.38 12.17 17.21
N SER A 162 3.90 12.25 15.98
CA SER A 162 5.13 13.01 15.68
C SER A 162 4.90 14.52 15.67
N GLU A 163 3.75 14.97 15.18
CA GLU A 163 3.39 16.38 15.07
C GLU A 163 2.66 16.92 16.31
N GLY A 164 2.28 16.06 17.26
CA GLY A 164 1.48 16.45 18.41
C GLY A 164 0.06 16.91 18.06
N ARG A 165 -0.49 16.42 16.94
CA ARG A 165 -1.81 16.78 16.39
C ARG A 165 -2.83 15.66 16.55
N ASN A 166 -4.10 15.96 16.27
CA ASN A 166 -5.15 14.94 16.24
C ASN A 166 -4.99 14.06 14.99
N ALA A 167 -5.15 12.74 15.16
CA ALA A 167 -5.03 11.76 14.07
C ALA A 167 -6.19 11.82 13.06
N TRP A 168 -7.39 12.21 13.49
CA TRP A 168 -8.57 12.20 12.64
C TRP A 168 -8.48 13.10 11.39
N PRO A 169 -8.13 14.41 11.48
CA PRO A 169 -7.98 15.24 10.29
C PRO A 169 -6.85 14.77 9.38
N ILE A 170 -5.76 14.24 9.93
CA ILE A 170 -4.66 13.66 9.16
C ILE A 170 -5.15 12.42 8.39
N TRP A 171 -5.85 11.52 9.06
CA TRP A 171 -6.39 10.32 8.43
C TRP A 171 -7.41 10.65 7.34
N ARG A 172 -8.33 11.59 7.59
CA ARG A 172 -9.30 12.04 6.60
C ARG A 172 -8.63 12.59 5.33
N ASN A 173 -7.62 13.44 5.48
CA ASN A 173 -6.88 13.99 4.35
C ASN A 173 -6.12 12.89 3.60
N LEU A 174 -5.43 11.99 4.31
CA LEU A 174 -4.73 10.86 3.74
C LEU A 174 -5.69 9.93 2.98
N THR A 175 -6.88 9.67 3.53
CA THR A 175 -7.94 8.88 2.92
C THR A 175 -8.41 9.51 1.61
N GLN A 176 -8.75 10.80 1.61
CA GLN A 176 -9.23 11.49 0.41
C GLN A 176 -8.19 11.46 -0.73
N LEU A 177 -6.91 11.57 -0.41
CA LEU A 177 -5.83 11.56 -1.41
C LEU A 177 -5.50 10.15 -1.93
N SER A 178 -5.57 9.13 -1.08
CA SER A 178 -5.16 7.77 -1.44
C SER A 178 -6.30 6.87 -1.90
N PHE A 179 -7.55 7.13 -1.50
CA PHE A 179 -8.70 6.29 -1.85
C PHE A 179 -8.86 6.04 -3.35
N PRO A 180 -8.78 7.07 -4.25
CA PRO A 180 -8.89 6.83 -5.69
C PRO A 180 -7.83 5.85 -6.21
N TYR A 181 -6.63 5.90 -5.66
CA TYR A 181 -5.55 5.00 -6.03
C TYR A 181 -5.86 3.53 -5.67
N TYR A 182 -6.48 3.29 -4.50
CA TYR A 182 -6.89 1.94 -4.09
C TYR A 182 -8.02 1.41 -4.97
N VAL A 183 -8.98 2.25 -5.36
CA VAL A 183 -10.06 1.88 -6.29
C VAL A 183 -9.48 1.48 -7.65
N VAL A 184 -8.58 2.28 -8.20
CA VAL A 184 -7.90 1.96 -9.47
C VAL A 184 -7.07 0.69 -9.35
N GLY A 185 -6.32 0.53 -8.25
CA GLY A 185 -5.53 -0.68 -7.98
C GLY A 185 -6.37 -1.94 -7.93
N ALA A 186 -7.50 -1.90 -7.23
CA ALA A 186 -8.45 -3.01 -7.17
C ALA A 186 -9.06 -3.32 -8.56
N GLY A 187 -9.42 -2.28 -9.32
CA GLY A 187 -9.93 -2.42 -10.68
C GLY A 187 -8.94 -3.12 -11.61
N VAL A 188 -7.69 -2.68 -11.60
CA VAL A 188 -6.60 -3.31 -12.38
C VAL A 188 -6.42 -4.76 -11.96
N THR A 189 -6.39 -5.06 -10.66
CA THR A 189 -6.25 -6.44 -10.16
C THR A 189 -7.43 -7.30 -10.57
N SER A 190 -8.65 -6.79 -10.51
CA SER A 190 -9.86 -7.49 -10.96
C SER A 190 -9.81 -7.81 -12.46
N MET A 191 -9.37 -6.85 -13.29
CA MET A 191 -9.18 -7.08 -14.73
C MET A 191 -8.12 -8.15 -15.00
N VAL A 192 -6.98 -8.10 -14.29
CA VAL A 192 -5.93 -9.12 -14.41
C VAL A 192 -6.48 -10.50 -14.06
N GLN A 193 -7.24 -10.63 -12.98
CA GLN A 193 -7.86 -11.91 -12.60
C GLN A 193 -8.83 -12.43 -13.66
N ALA A 194 -9.72 -11.56 -14.18
CA ALA A 194 -10.70 -11.95 -15.19
C ALA A 194 -10.04 -12.44 -16.49
N VAL A 195 -8.91 -11.84 -16.88
CA VAL A 195 -8.23 -12.17 -18.13
C VAL A 195 -7.19 -13.29 -17.94
N SER A 196 -6.54 -13.38 -16.77
CA SER A 196 -5.56 -14.45 -16.50
C SER A 196 -6.18 -15.84 -16.47
N SER A 197 -7.47 -15.96 -16.16
CA SER A 197 -8.22 -17.21 -16.28
C SER A 197 -8.30 -17.74 -17.73
N HIS A 198 -8.09 -16.87 -18.73
CA HIS A 198 -8.17 -17.20 -20.15
C HIS A 198 -6.82 -17.15 -20.89
N LEU A 199 -5.87 -16.30 -20.48
CA LEU A 199 -4.65 -15.99 -21.25
C LEU A 199 -3.33 -16.26 -20.48
N GLY A 200 -3.38 -16.70 -19.22
CA GLY A 200 -2.18 -17.04 -18.44
C GLY A 200 -1.42 -15.84 -17.89
N TRP A 201 -0.22 -16.10 -17.35
CA TRP A 201 0.64 -15.12 -16.62
C TRP A 201 1.22 -14.00 -17.48
N GLU A 202 1.25 -14.19 -18.79
CA GLU A 202 1.78 -13.21 -19.76
C GLU A 202 1.06 -11.86 -19.67
N LEU A 203 -0.17 -11.87 -19.19
CA LEU A 203 -0.96 -10.67 -18.98
C LEU A 203 -0.42 -9.78 -17.84
N ALA A 204 0.30 -10.35 -16.89
CA ALA A 204 0.96 -9.55 -15.84
C ALA A 204 1.96 -8.52 -16.45
N LEU A 205 2.53 -8.83 -17.60
CA LEU A 205 3.39 -7.90 -18.34
C LEU A 205 2.59 -6.75 -18.97
N ALA A 206 1.35 -7.00 -19.41
CA ALA A 206 0.48 -5.96 -19.96
C ALA A 206 -0.01 -4.96 -18.91
N VAL A 207 0.01 -5.32 -17.62
CA VAL A 207 -0.31 -4.42 -16.51
C VAL A 207 0.75 -3.33 -16.35
N PHE A 208 2.00 -3.60 -16.71
CA PHE A 208 3.10 -2.65 -16.52
C PHE A 208 2.92 -1.31 -17.28
N PRO A 209 2.56 -1.30 -18.58
CA PRO A 209 2.25 -0.06 -19.29
C PRO A 209 1.08 0.72 -18.67
N VAL A 210 0.04 0.02 -18.21
CA VAL A 210 -1.11 0.63 -17.54
C VAL A 210 -0.67 1.30 -16.23
N MET A 211 0.15 0.60 -15.44
CA MET A 211 0.71 1.14 -14.20
C MET A 211 1.62 2.34 -14.44
N TYR A 212 2.41 2.31 -15.51
CA TYR A 212 3.21 3.47 -15.91
C TYR A 212 2.33 4.67 -16.30
N GLY A 213 1.28 4.44 -17.06
CA GLY A 213 0.29 5.46 -17.42
C GLY A 213 -0.39 6.08 -16.18
N ILE A 214 -0.82 5.24 -15.24
CA ILE A 214 -1.39 5.67 -13.97
C ILE A 214 -0.37 6.51 -13.17
N HIS A 215 0.87 6.02 -13.03
CA HIS A 215 1.95 6.75 -12.36
C HIS A 215 2.15 8.14 -12.98
N ARG A 216 2.23 8.22 -14.31
CA ARG A 216 2.43 9.47 -15.03
C ARG A 216 1.26 10.42 -14.84
N SER A 217 0.03 9.91 -14.90
CA SER A 217 -1.19 10.69 -14.68
C SER A 217 -1.25 11.27 -13.26
N TYR A 218 -0.96 10.48 -12.24
CA TYR A 218 -0.90 10.95 -10.86
C TYR A 218 0.22 11.98 -10.63
N GLN A 219 1.40 11.80 -11.23
CA GLN A 219 2.46 12.80 -11.16
C GLN A 219 2.01 14.14 -11.74
N LEU A 220 1.39 14.13 -12.92
CA LEU A 220 0.89 15.34 -13.58
C LEU A 220 -0.25 16.00 -12.79
N TYR A 221 -1.16 15.20 -12.25
CA TYR A 221 -2.27 15.71 -11.45
C TYR A 221 -1.77 16.41 -10.18
N PHE A 222 -0.90 15.78 -9.43
CA PHE A 222 -0.38 16.36 -8.19
C PHE A 222 0.61 17.50 -8.40
N SER A 223 1.38 17.52 -9.50
CA SER A 223 2.20 18.68 -9.83
C SER A 223 1.37 19.89 -10.11
N ARG A 224 0.27 19.78 -10.86
CA ARG A 224 -0.66 20.89 -11.11
C ARG A 224 -1.32 21.41 -9.82
N MET A 225 -1.76 20.51 -8.94
CA MET A 225 -2.30 20.91 -7.64
C MET A 225 -1.30 21.67 -6.76
N ALA A 226 -0.01 21.35 -6.85
CA ALA A 226 1.05 22.04 -6.10
C ALA A 226 1.40 23.42 -6.69
N GLU A 227 1.16 23.65 -7.96
CA GLU A 227 1.44 24.92 -8.65
C GLU A 227 0.34 25.96 -8.44
N THR A 228 -0.92 25.55 -8.34
CA THR A 228 -2.08 26.45 -8.20
C THR A 228 -1.97 27.41 -7.00
N PRO A 229 -1.63 26.97 -5.77
CA PRO A 229 -1.48 27.90 -4.64
C PRO A 229 -0.31 28.87 -4.80
N ARG A 230 0.73 28.45 -5.53
CA ARG A 230 1.93 29.27 -5.76
C ARG A 230 1.66 30.41 -6.73
N GLN A 231 0.85 30.16 -7.75
CA GLN A 231 0.40 31.19 -8.70
C GLN A 231 -0.53 32.22 -8.05
N GLU A 232 -1.47 31.79 -7.19
CA GLU A 232 -2.33 32.69 -6.45
C GLU A 232 -1.56 33.63 -5.52
N VAL A 233 -0.53 33.14 -4.86
CA VAL A 233 0.34 33.96 -3.98
C VAL A 233 1.15 34.96 -4.81
N LEU A 234 1.69 34.54 -5.97
CA LEU A 234 2.44 35.44 -6.86
C LEU A 234 1.56 36.51 -7.48
N VAL A 235 0.34 36.19 -7.90
CA VAL A 235 -0.62 37.14 -8.44
C VAL A 235 -1.04 38.17 -7.38
N ARG A 236 -1.28 37.72 -6.14
CA ARG A 236 -1.58 38.64 -5.02
C ARG A 236 -0.39 39.55 -4.66
N ALA A 237 0.84 39.04 -4.73
CA ALA A 237 2.04 39.82 -4.46
C ALA A 237 2.41 40.82 -5.58
N ALA A 238 2.01 40.52 -6.82
CA ALA A 238 2.23 41.40 -7.98
C ALA A 238 1.14 42.48 -8.17
N GLY A 239 -0.01 42.31 -7.50
CA GLY A 239 -1.13 43.24 -7.54
C GLY A 239 -1.24 44.17 -6.31
N ALA A 240 -0.29 44.08 -5.36
CA ALA A 240 -0.13 44.96 -4.20
C ALA A 240 1.10 45.86 -4.38
#